data_e637deec99bc6cd6b7db65090496cb95
#
_entry.id   e637deec99bc6cd6b7db65090496cb95
#
_cell.length_a   1.000
_cell.length_b   1.000
_cell.length_c   1.000
_cell.angle_alpha   90.00
_cell.angle_beta   90.00
_cell.angle_gamma   90.00
#
_symmetry.space_group_name_H-M   'P 1'
#
loop_
_entity.id
_entity.type
_entity.pdbx_description
1 polymer ?
#
loop_
_entity_poly.entity_id
_entity_poly.type
_entity_poly.pdbx_seq_one_letter_code
_entity_poly.pdbx_strand_id
1 'polypeptide(L)'
;MNPSLSGFSIVSALEKQMRDRGSQVAVWSEPEKLAITFAQLGERIAARGQALRRAGVAEGQTAALAVGNSPDFIELYFALRRMDVAVLLTDEPAVAAKMGASWVLTTSGIDRVPPEATVPEGTALIKLTSGSTLTPRGACFTEEALAEGIDHIVRGMSLRPDDRVLISIPLSHGYGFDNGILSLAVGGTPLVLQPDVLPGALLRTIREREVTFFPAVPALIRALGQVSWPAKHPLRRVISASAPLSKEAADLFARASGLPVHQFLGSTETGGISFETSPADAAAEGAVGFPLPGVRIELADGDLVRVHSKANRFAILPEQPVRDYVETGDRAMFTPEGRLRLLGRATLTANIAGLKVDLGALDSFFRGLPGVDDAAAVPVEDDARGHRVVAYVETTAHTRERLMALCRERLSAREVPSEIRVMARLPRNARGKLDRAALAGSAR
;
A
#
# COMPACT_ATOMS: atom_id res chain seq x y z
N MET A 1 -27.45 7.19 10.88
CA MET A 1 -27.16 8.20 9.84
C MET A 1 -25.98 9.01 10.34
N ASN A 2 -24.79 8.85 9.76
CA ASN A 2 -23.67 9.73 10.06
C ASN A 2 -24.04 11.14 9.55
N PRO A 3 -23.72 12.21 10.31
CA PRO A 3 -23.82 13.56 9.78
C PRO A 3 -22.98 13.63 8.51
N SER A 4 -23.49 14.30 7.48
CA SER A 4 -22.80 14.47 6.21
C SER A 4 -21.37 14.99 6.49
N LEU A 5 -20.34 14.34 5.96
CA LEU A 5 -18.94 14.78 6.06
C LEU A 5 -18.67 16.04 5.20
N SER A 6 -19.72 16.71 4.72
CA SER A 6 -19.60 18.00 4.03
C SER A 6 -18.93 19.02 4.95
N GLY A 7 -17.78 19.54 4.54
CA GLY A 7 -16.96 20.47 5.33
C GLY A 7 -15.96 19.77 6.28
N PHE A 8 -15.76 18.47 6.15
CA PHE A 8 -14.70 17.77 6.91
C PHE A 8 -13.32 18.25 6.44
N SER A 9 -12.44 18.48 7.41
CA SER A 9 -11.02 18.76 7.17
C SER A 9 -10.14 17.86 8.04
N ILE A 10 -9.17 17.21 7.42
CA ILE A 10 -8.14 16.41 8.11
C ILE A 10 -7.35 17.30 9.07
N VAL A 11 -7.12 18.55 8.71
CA VAL A 11 -6.45 19.53 9.57
C VAL A 11 -7.29 19.79 10.82
N SER A 12 -8.58 20.06 10.67
CA SER A 12 -9.50 20.29 11.81
C SER A 12 -9.62 19.06 12.71
N ALA A 13 -9.57 17.85 12.12
CA ALA A 13 -9.55 16.62 12.88
C ALA A 13 -8.29 16.51 13.75
N LEU A 14 -7.10 16.76 13.19
CA LEU A 14 -5.86 16.78 13.96
C LEU A 14 -5.85 17.89 15.02
N GLU A 15 -6.35 19.08 14.72
CA GLU A 15 -6.45 20.17 15.70
C GLU A 15 -7.36 19.82 16.88
N LYS A 16 -8.42 19.05 16.63
CA LYS A 16 -9.22 18.48 17.71
C LYS A 16 -8.38 17.57 18.61
N GLN A 17 -7.57 16.66 18.04
CA GLN A 17 -6.68 15.81 18.83
C GLN A 17 -5.66 16.64 19.62
N MET A 18 -5.11 17.70 19.04
CA MET A 18 -4.19 18.61 19.74
C MET A 18 -4.84 19.29 20.95
N ARG A 19 -6.12 19.68 20.84
CA ARG A 19 -6.86 20.26 21.97
C ARG A 19 -7.19 19.24 23.05
N ASP A 20 -7.69 18.06 22.62
CA ASP A 20 -8.23 17.05 23.55
C ASP A 20 -7.13 16.22 24.22
N ARG A 21 -5.97 16.06 23.56
CA ARG A 21 -4.88 15.15 23.94
C ARG A 21 -3.50 15.82 23.96
N GLY A 22 -3.42 17.12 24.15
CA GLY A 22 -2.20 17.94 23.98
C GLY A 22 -0.95 17.39 24.68
N SER A 23 -1.08 16.86 25.90
CA SER A 23 0.04 16.32 26.68
C SER A 23 0.43 14.87 26.31
N GLN A 24 -0.42 14.17 25.53
CA GLN A 24 -0.13 12.79 25.11
C GLN A 24 0.86 12.79 23.92
N VAL A 25 1.69 11.75 23.83
CA VAL A 25 2.61 11.59 22.70
C VAL A 25 1.81 11.24 21.45
N ALA A 26 2.01 12.00 20.39
CA ALA A 26 1.45 11.80 19.06
C ALA A 26 2.37 10.97 18.17
N VAL A 27 3.69 11.19 18.29
CA VAL A 27 4.70 10.57 17.42
C VAL A 27 5.92 10.20 18.23
N TRP A 28 6.37 8.95 18.10
CA TRP A 28 7.72 8.51 18.44
C TRP A 28 8.53 8.34 17.17
N SER A 29 9.74 8.87 17.13
CA SER A 29 10.70 8.63 16.07
C SER A 29 11.89 7.86 16.62
N GLU A 30 12.07 6.62 16.16
CA GLU A 30 13.16 5.77 16.65
C GLU A 30 14.56 6.19 16.13
N PRO A 31 14.72 6.63 14.87
CA PRO A 31 16.00 7.13 14.39
C PRO A 31 16.51 8.33 15.19
N GLU A 32 15.63 9.27 15.51
CA GLU A 32 15.96 10.53 16.19
C GLU A 32 15.85 10.42 17.71
N LYS A 33 15.40 9.28 18.26
CA LYS A 33 15.11 9.08 19.69
C LYS A 33 14.21 10.17 20.29
N LEU A 34 13.22 10.58 19.52
CA LEU A 34 12.35 11.71 19.81
C LEU A 34 10.93 11.24 20.12
N ALA A 35 10.29 11.88 21.11
CA ALA A 35 8.87 11.78 21.39
C ALA A 35 8.24 13.17 21.29
N ILE A 36 7.20 13.30 20.46
CA ILE A 36 6.51 14.57 20.19
C ILE A 36 5.08 14.44 20.68
N THR A 37 4.64 15.31 21.58
CA THR A 37 3.25 15.38 22.03
C THR A 37 2.36 16.02 20.97
N PHE A 38 1.03 15.87 21.09
CA PHE A 38 0.08 16.54 20.20
C PHE A 38 0.24 18.06 20.23
N ALA A 39 0.49 18.66 21.40
CA ALA A 39 0.73 20.09 21.52
C ALA A 39 2.01 20.51 20.78
N GLN A 40 3.12 19.82 21.05
CA GLN A 40 4.40 20.08 20.36
C GLN A 40 4.31 19.87 18.85
N LEU A 41 3.55 18.87 18.39
CA LEU A 41 3.29 18.67 16.97
C LEU A 41 2.60 19.89 16.36
N GLY A 42 1.62 20.46 17.06
CA GLY A 42 0.93 21.69 16.63
C GLY A 42 1.86 22.89 16.48
N GLU A 43 2.78 23.09 17.44
CA GLU A 43 3.80 24.15 17.39
C GLU A 43 4.75 23.97 16.21
N ARG A 44 5.23 22.72 15.99
CA ARG A 44 6.15 22.38 14.91
C ARG A 44 5.47 22.54 13.54
N ILE A 45 4.22 22.13 13.37
CA ILE A 45 3.42 22.38 12.16
C ILE A 45 3.28 23.89 11.88
N ALA A 46 3.02 24.70 12.91
CA ALA A 46 2.92 26.16 12.75
C ALA A 46 4.24 26.79 12.30
N ALA A 47 5.36 26.34 12.88
CA ALA A 47 6.71 26.78 12.48
C ALA A 47 7.05 26.41 11.02
N ARG A 48 6.70 25.18 10.59
CA ARG A 48 6.84 24.75 9.17
C ARG A 48 5.99 25.61 8.24
N GLY A 49 4.74 25.90 8.60
CA GLY A 49 3.87 26.78 7.81
C GLY A 49 4.44 28.19 7.62
N GLN A 50 5.07 28.77 8.67
CA GLN A 50 5.77 30.04 8.54
C GLN A 50 6.98 29.96 7.59
N ALA A 51 7.76 28.88 7.67
CA ALA A 51 8.89 28.66 6.78
C ALA A 51 8.46 28.51 5.31
N LEU A 52 7.39 27.75 5.06
CA LEU A 52 6.81 27.58 3.72
C LEU A 52 6.32 28.91 3.13
N ARG A 53 5.62 29.73 3.90
CA ARG A 53 5.20 31.08 3.44
C ARG A 53 6.39 31.98 3.12
N ARG A 54 7.44 31.96 3.94
CA ARG A 54 8.67 32.73 3.68
C ARG A 54 9.38 32.25 2.40
N ALA A 55 9.29 30.97 2.04
CA ALA A 55 9.79 30.43 0.81
C ALA A 55 8.94 30.80 -0.42
N GLY A 56 7.71 31.35 -0.21
CA GLY A 56 6.80 31.75 -1.28
C GLY A 56 5.74 30.70 -1.63
N VAL A 57 5.60 29.64 -0.85
CA VAL A 57 4.48 28.68 -0.99
C VAL A 57 3.18 29.37 -0.61
N ALA A 58 2.15 29.24 -1.46
CA ALA A 58 0.87 29.92 -1.32
C ALA A 58 -0.31 28.97 -1.54
N GLU A 59 -1.48 29.41 -1.06
CA GLU A 59 -2.78 28.75 -1.25
C GLU A 59 -3.04 28.43 -2.73
N GLY A 60 -3.72 27.32 -3.01
CA GLY A 60 -4.08 26.85 -4.35
C GLY A 60 -2.94 26.25 -5.16
N GLN A 61 -1.72 26.26 -4.62
CA GLN A 61 -0.59 25.59 -5.26
C GLN A 61 -0.54 24.11 -4.93
N THR A 62 0.37 23.38 -5.60
CA THR A 62 0.65 21.97 -5.33
C THR A 62 2.11 21.81 -4.94
N ALA A 63 2.38 21.06 -3.87
CA ALA A 63 3.72 20.75 -3.42
C ALA A 63 3.96 19.23 -3.37
N ALA A 64 5.06 18.78 -3.97
CA ALA A 64 5.53 17.42 -3.85
C ALA A 64 6.28 17.24 -2.53
N LEU A 65 5.87 16.26 -1.73
CA LEU A 65 6.47 15.90 -0.46
C LEU A 65 7.33 14.64 -0.65
N ALA A 66 8.64 14.85 -0.79
CA ALA A 66 9.65 13.83 -1.03
C ALA A 66 10.57 13.68 0.19
N VAL A 67 9.98 13.47 1.35
CA VAL A 67 10.65 13.29 2.65
C VAL A 67 10.35 11.89 3.16
N GLY A 68 11.36 11.21 3.65
CA GLY A 68 11.21 9.86 4.21
C GLY A 68 10.37 9.81 5.50
N ASN A 69 10.21 8.61 6.04
CA ASN A 69 9.48 8.38 7.30
C ASN A 69 10.16 9.11 8.48
N SER A 70 9.73 10.32 8.72
CA SER A 70 10.26 11.19 9.78
C SER A 70 9.15 12.09 10.33
N PRO A 71 9.33 12.71 11.49
CA PRO A 71 8.42 13.76 11.98
C PRO A 71 8.24 14.90 10.97
N ASP A 72 9.28 15.25 10.22
CA ASP A 72 9.24 16.27 9.18
C ASP A 72 8.18 16.00 8.12
N PHE A 73 7.99 14.73 7.72
CA PHE A 73 6.91 14.37 6.78
C PHE A 73 5.54 14.78 7.32
N ILE A 74 5.26 14.46 8.58
CA ILE A 74 3.98 14.75 9.25
C ILE A 74 3.78 16.26 9.36
N GLU A 75 4.81 16.96 9.83
CA GLU A 75 4.80 18.41 10.03
C GLU A 75 4.55 19.17 8.73
N LEU A 76 5.30 18.81 7.67
CA LEU A 76 5.20 19.45 6.35
C LEU A 76 3.84 19.14 5.70
N TYR A 77 3.36 17.89 5.78
CA TYR A 77 2.04 17.54 5.25
C TYR A 77 0.94 18.42 5.85
N PHE A 78 0.86 18.48 7.17
CA PHE A 78 -0.19 19.30 7.83
C PHE A 78 0.03 20.80 7.69
N ALA A 79 1.29 21.26 7.59
CA ALA A 79 1.58 22.66 7.32
C ALA A 79 1.10 23.07 5.92
N LEU A 80 1.32 22.24 4.90
CA LEU A 80 0.81 22.48 3.54
C LEU A 80 -0.73 22.47 3.51
N ARG A 81 -1.35 21.47 4.15
CA ARG A 81 -2.82 21.39 4.20
C ARG A 81 -3.48 22.55 4.97
N ARG A 82 -2.84 23.06 6.03
CA ARG A 82 -3.28 24.31 6.71
C ARG A 82 -3.22 25.55 5.82
N MET A 83 -2.42 25.50 4.77
CA MET A 83 -2.27 26.58 3.79
C MET A 83 -3.12 26.35 2.54
N ASP A 84 -3.96 25.34 2.54
CA ASP A 84 -4.74 24.87 1.39
C ASP A 84 -3.89 24.61 0.13
N VAL A 85 -2.72 24.01 0.34
CA VAL A 85 -1.81 23.54 -0.70
C VAL A 85 -2.07 22.05 -0.92
N ALA A 86 -2.31 21.65 -2.18
CA ALA A 86 -2.43 20.25 -2.54
C ALA A 86 -1.09 19.51 -2.35
N VAL A 87 -1.12 18.29 -1.82
CA VAL A 87 0.11 17.54 -1.55
C VAL A 87 0.24 16.35 -2.50
N LEU A 88 1.35 16.29 -3.23
CA LEU A 88 1.75 15.12 -4.02
C LEU A 88 2.67 14.25 -3.15
N LEU A 89 2.27 13.01 -2.88
CA LEU A 89 3.12 12.03 -2.20
C LEU A 89 4.07 11.36 -3.20
N THR A 90 5.38 11.48 -3.00
CA THR A 90 6.36 10.86 -3.88
C THR A 90 7.67 10.56 -3.19
N ASP A 91 8.37 9.52 -3.65
CA ASP A 91 9.77 9.23 -3.32
C ASP A 91 10.69 9.67 -4.49
N GLU A 92 10.10 10.13 -5.60
CA GLU A 92 10.78 10.51 -6.84
C GLU A 92 10.54 11.99 -7.16
N PRO A 93 11.37 12.91 -6.68
CA PRO A 93 11.21 14.36 -6.93
C PRO A 93 11.07 14.73 -8.41
N ALA A 94 11.69 13.96 -9.30
CA ALA A 94 11.68 14.22 -10.74
C ALA A 94 10.28 14.13 -11.40
N VAL A 95 9.30 13.47 -10.75
CA VAL A 95 7.94 13.41 -11.29
C VAL A 95 7.07 14.60 -10.91
N ALA A 96 7.53 15.46 -10.01
CA ALA A 96 6.75 16.53 -9.40
C ALA A 96 6.13 17.47 -10.44
N ALA A 97 6.93 18.01 -11.36
CA ALA A 97 6.46 18.92 -12.40
C ALA A 97 5.39 18.29 -13.29
N LYS A 98 5.58 17.02 -13.69
CA LYS A 98 4.63 16.25 -14.53
C LYS A 98 3.29 16.03 -13.84
N MET A 99 3.27 16.02 -12.51
CA MET A 99 2.07 15.89 -11.69
C MET A 99 1.52 17.24 -11.23
N GLY A 100 1.96 18.34 -11.83
CA GLY A 100 1.44 19.67 -11.58
C GLY A 100 1.94 20.34 -10.30
N ALA A 101 2.99 19.80 -9.66
CA ALA A 101 3.56 20.44 -8.48
C ALA A 101 4.38 21.68 -8.88
N SER A 102 4.23 22.77 -8.13
CA SER A 102 5.01 24.00 -8.24
C SER A 102 6.20 24.03 -7.27
N TRP A 103 6.21 23.11 -6.31
CA TRP A 103 7.20 23.02 -5.27
C TRP A 103 7.60 21.57 -5.01
N VAL A 104 8.85 21.36 -4.64
CA VAL A 104 9.39 20.07 -4.20
C VAL A 104 10.04 20.26 -2.85
N LEU A 105 9.54 19.52 -1.87
CA LEU A 105 10.05 19.51 -0.50
C LEU A 105 10.83 18.22 -0.30
N THR A 106 12.12 18.36 0.01
CA THR A 106 13.04 17.25 0.30
C THR A 106 13.69 17.46 1.67
N THR A 107 14.47 16.50 2.12
CA THR A 107 15.29 16.66 3.31
C THR A 107 16.39 17.73 3.16
N SER A 108 16.73 18.09 1.91
CA SER A 108 17.77 19.10 1.61
C SER A 108 17.19 20.51 1.47
N GLY A 109 15.88 20.68 1.27
CA GLY A 109 15.29 22.01 1.11
C GLY A 109 13.93 22.05 0.42
N ILE A 110 13.55 23.26 0.04
CA ILE A 110 12.31 23.62 -0.64
C ILE A 110 12.68 24.24 -1.98
N ASP A 111 12.38 23.55 -3.07
CA ASP A 111 12.72 23.99 -4.42
C ASP A 111 11.47 24.31 -5.23
N ARG A 112 11.52 25.38 -6.00
CA ARG A 112 10.47 25.75 -6.94
C ARG A 112 10.68 25.05 -8.29
N VAL A 113 9.61 24.47 -8.84
CA VAL A 113 9.62 23.81 -10.15
C VAL A 113 8.48 24.35 -11.02
N PRO A 114 8.66 24.47 -12.35
CA PRO A 114 7.57 24.84 -13.23
C PRO A 114 6.60 23.65 -13.40
N PRO A 115 5.30 23.81 -13.07
CA PRO A 115 4.34 22.72 -13.25
C PRO A 115 4.09 22.45 -14.74
N GLU A 116 4.04 21.18 -15.13
CA GLU A 116 3.77 20.72 -16.50
C GLU A 116 2.30 20.27 -16.69
N ALA A 117 1.54 20.15 -15.60
CA ALA A 117 0.12 19.77 -15.63
C ALA A 117 -0.70 20.66 -14.71
N THR A 118 -1.98 20.77 -14.99
CA THR A 118 -2.95 21.44 -14.13
C THR A 118 -3.54 20.42 -13.15
N VAL A 119 -3.47 20.74 -11.87
CA VAL A 119 -4.10 19.92 -10.81
C VAL A 119 -5.58 20.31 -10.73
N PRO A 120 -6.50 19.33 -10.75
CA PRO A 120 -7.94 19.61 -10.64
C PRO A 120 -8.29 20.34 -9.34
N GLU A 121 -9.22 21.29 -9.45
CA GLU A 121 -9.73 22.02 -8.29
C GLU A 121 -10.31 21.07 -7.23
N GLY A 122 -10.17 21.39 -5.95
CA GLY A 122 -10.61 20.56 -4.83
C GLY A 122 -9.63 19.42 -4.49
N THR A 123 -8.50 19.30 -5.19
CA THR A 123 -7.49 18.30 -4.85
C THR A 123 -6.80 18.65 -3.52
N ALA A 124 -6.92 17.75 -2.55
CA ALA A 124 -6.19 17.82 -1.28
C ALA A 124 -4.91 16.98 -1.32
N LEU A 125 -4.98 15.83 -1.98
CA LEU A 125 -3.90 14.84 -2.04
C LEU A 125 -3.80 14.19 -3.42
N ILE A 126 -2.56 13.97 -3.86
CA ILE A 126 -2.24 13.19 -5.07
C ILE A 126 -1.38 12.00 -4.63
N LYS A 127 -1.84 10.79 -4.92
CA LYS A 127 -1.10 9.54 -4.69
C LYS A 127 -0.61 8.98 -6.02
N LEU A 128 0.69 8.69 -6.14
CA LEU A 128 1.22 8.10 -7.36
C LEU A 128 0.85 6.63 -7.49
N THR A 129 0.27 6.26 -8.63
CA THR A 129 -0.02 4.88 -8.94
C THR A 129 1.22 4.19 -9.50
N SER A 130 1.48 2.97 -9.04
CA SER A 130 2.53 2.11 -9.58
C SER A 130 2.06 1.38 -10.84
N GLY A 131 1.63 2.13 -11.88
CA GLY A 131 1.14 1.55 -13.12
C GLY A 131 2.18 0.66 -13.80
N SER A 132 1.71 -0.40 -14.49
CA SER A 132 2.52 -1.24 -15.39
C SER A 132 3.00 -0.46 -16.63
N THR A 133 2.62 0.80 -16.76
CA THR A 133 3.04 1.72 -17.83
C THR A 133 4.22 2.54 -17.35
N LEU A 134 5.16 2.83 -18.27
CA LEU A 134 6.37 3.64 -18.03
C LEU A 134 6.08 5.08 -17.57
N THR A 135 4.82 5.52 -17.63
CA THR A 135 4.42 6.88 -17.26
C THR A 135 3.71 6.85 -15.90
N PRO A 136 4.23 7.55 -14.88
CA PRO A 136 3.56 7.71 -13.59
C PRO A 136 2.19 8.36 -13.76
N ARG A 137 1.21 7.94 -12.94
CA ARG A 137 -0.13 8.54 -12.87
C ARG A 137 -0.40 9.01 -11.45
N GLY A 138 -1.09 10.13 -11.29
CA GLY A 138 -1.49 10.69 -10.02
C GLY A 138 -2.99 10.51 -9.80
N ALA A 139 -3.39 9.79 -8.76
CA ALA A 139 -4.78 9.71 -8.31
C ALA A 139 -5.06 10.88 -7.37
N CYS A 140 -6.05 11.72 -7.69
CA CYS A 140 -6.41 12.94 -6.96
C CYS A 140 -7.59 12.66 -6.00
N PHE A 141 -7.47 13.16 -4.78
CA PHE A 141 -8.46 12.98 -3.70
C PHE A 141 -8.86 14.32 -3.09
N THR A 142 -10.13 14.43 -2.75
CA THR A 142 -10.64 15.52 -1.89
C THR A 142 -10.45 15.18 -0.41
N GLU A 143 -10.64 16.17 0.48
CA GLU A 143 -10.64 15.97 1.94
C GLU A 143 -11.73 14.98 2.36
N GLU A 144 -12.92 15.07 1.76
CA GLU A 144 -14.04 14.19 2.06
C GLU A 144 -13.74 12.73 1.68
N ALA A 145 -13.10 12.51 0.51
CA ALA A 145 -12.71 11.17 0.09
C ALA A 145 -11.69 10.55 1.04
N LEU A 146 -10.74 11.34 1.54
CA LEU A 146 -9.77 10.88 2.53
C LEU A 146 -10.44 10.57 3.88
N ALA A 147 -11.42 11.37 4.30
CA ALA A 147 -12.21 11.13 5.51
C ALA A 147 -13.02 9.84 5.44
N GLU A 148 -13.69 9.59 4.32
CA GLU A 148 -14.41 8.32 4.09
C GLU A 148 -13.43 7.13 4.12
N GLY A 149 -12.28 7.25 3.47
CA GLY A 149 -11.27 6.20 3.43
C GLY A 149 -10.76 5.80 4.81
N ILE A 150 -10.51 6.76 5.70
CA ILE A 150 -10.08 6.43 7.06
C ILE A 150 -11.22 5.90 7.93
N ASP A 151 -12.46 6.36 7.75
CA ASP A 151 -13.63 5.81 8.46
C ASP A 151 -13.80 4.32 8.09
N HIS A 152 -13.64 3.95 6.84
CA HIS A 152 -13.66 2.56 6.38
C HIS A 152 -12.59 1.71 7.11
N ILE A 153 -11.35 2.22 7.22
CA ILE A 153 -10.23 1.55 7.88
C ILE A 153 -10.48 1.42 9.38
N VAL A 154 -10.82 2.51 10.05
CA VAL A 154 -11.03 2.53 11.51
C VAL A 154 -12.12 1.54 11.92
N ARG A 155 -13.26 1.57 11.23
CA ARG A 155 -14.39 0.66 11.52
C ARG A 155 -14.08 -0.78 11.11
N GLY A 156 -13.57 -0.97 9.88
CA GLY A 156 -13.31 -2.31 9.34
C GLY A 156 -12.23 -3.06 10.09
N MET A 157 -11.17 -2.37 10.50
CA MET A 157 -10.06 -2.98 11.23
C MET A 157 -10.21 -2.88 12.76
N SER A 158 -11.28 -2.26 13.27
CA SER A 158 -11.49 -2.00 14.70
C SER A 158 -10.28 -1.31 15.35
N LEU A 159 -9.78 -0.27 14.70
CA LEU A 159 -8.69 0.55 15.22
C LEU A 159 -9.20 1.34 16.43
N ARG A 160 -8.42 1.38 17.51
CA ARG A 160 -8.81 1.98 18.79
C ARG A 160 -8.03 3.26 19.04
N PRO A 161 -8.60 4.21 19.81
CA PRO A 161 -7.89 5.45 20.18
C PRO A 161 -6.63 5.24 21.04
N ASP A 162 -6.53 4.08 21.73
CA ASP A 162 -5.39 3.68 22.54
C ASP A 162 -4.38 2.80 21.79
N ASP A 163 -4.66 2.45 20.53
CA ASP A 163 -3.67 1.76 19.69
C ASP A 163 -2.46 2.66 19.41
N ARG A 164 -1.31 2.03 19.26
CA ARG A 164 -0.06 2.63 18.77
C ARG A 164 0.34 1.93 17.50
N VAL A 165 0.41 2.70 16.42
CA VAL A 165 0.67 2.17 15.06
C VAL A 165 2.15 2.23 14.74
N LEU A 166 2.75 1.08 14.43
CA LEU A 166 4.13 1.00 13.94
C LEU A 166 4.18 1.34 12.46
N ILE A 167 4.93 2.36 12.10
CA ILE A 167 5.12 2.80 10.72
C ILE A 167 6.53 2.43 10.24
N SER A 168 6.62 1.29 9.55
CA SER A 168 7.81 0.83 8.83
C SER A 168 7.63 0.91 7.30
N ILE A 169 6.40 1.16 6.85
CA ILE A 169 6.03 1.35 5.45
C ILE A 169 6.20 2.83 5.10
N PRO A 170 6.66 3.19 3.88
CA PRO A 170 6.79 4.59 3.49
C PRO A 170 5.48 5.37 3.63
N LEU A 171 5.51 6.51 4.29
CA LEU A 171 4.39 7.45 4.41
C LEU A 171 4.02 8.09 3.07
N SER A 172 4.94 8.12 2.11
CA SER A 172 4.71 8.55 0.72
C SER A 172 3.82 7.59 -0.08
N HIS A 173 3.54 6.38 0.45
CA HIS A 173 2.67 5.41 -0.19
C HIS A 173 1.29 5.38 0.48
N GLY A 174 0.22 5.17 -0.32
CA GLY A 174 -1.15 5.15 0.17
C GLY A 174 -1.36 4.26 1.39
N TYR A 175 -0.77 3.05 1.42
CA TYR A 175 -0.90 2.13 2.55
C TYR A 175 -0.28 2.69 3.85
N GLY A 176 0.92 3.26 3.78
CA GLY A 176 1.57 3.92 4.92
C GLY A 176 0.87 5.20 5.33
N PHE A 177 0.46 6.00 4.35
CA PHE A 177 -0.25 7.26 4.57
C PHE A 177 -1.60 7.04 5.26
N ASP A 178 -2.42 6.14 4.72
CA ASP A 178 -3.77 5.92 5.23
C ASP A 178 -3.75 5.31 6.64
N ASN A 179 -2.88 4.33 6.90
CA ASN A 179 -2.74 3.72 8.24
C ASN A 179 -1.92 4.59 9.22
N GLY A 180 -1.15 5.54 8.74
CA GLY A 180 -0.36 6.48 9.56
C GLY A 180 -1.03 7.83 9.69
N ILE A 181 -0.85 8.69 8.70
CA ILE A 181 -1.25 10.10 8.74
C ILE A 181 -2.73 10.29 9.02
N LEU A 182 -3.59 9.53 8.30
CA LEU A 182 -5.03 9.66 8.49
C LEU A 182 -5.48 9.09 9.85
N SER A 183 -4.87 7.99 10.33
CA SER A 183 -5.18 7.43 11.66
C SER A 183 -4.77 8.37 12.78
N LEU A 184 -3.62 9.05 12.66
CA LEU A 184 -3.18 10.07 13.61
C LEU A 184 -4.18 11.23 13.67
N ALA A 185 -4.59 11.76 12.51
CA ALA A 185 -5.45 12.93 12.44
C ALA A 185 -6.88 12.65 12.93
N VAL A 186 -7.50 11.59 12.40
CA VAL A 186 -8.93 11.31 12.64
C VAL A 186 -9.11 10.47 13.90
N GLY A 187 -8.33 9.40 14.07
CA GLY A 187 -8.41 8.51 15.22
C GLY A 187 -7.67 9.02 16.46
N GLY A 188 -6.79 10.00 16.32
CA GLY A 188 -5.86 10.39 17.38
C GLY A 188 -4.88 9.28 17.75
N THR A 189 -4.66 8.32 16.85
CA THR A 189 -3.85 7.13 17.11
C THR A 189 -2.37 7.49 17.02
N PRO A 190 -1.57 7.34 18.10
CA PRO A 190 -0.16 7.65 18.09
C PRO A 190 0.65 6.81 17.10
N LEU A 191 1.65 7.41 16.47
CA LEU A 191 2.55 6.75 15.52
C LEU A 191 3.90 6.46 16.14
N VAL A 192 4.47 5.31 15.77
CA VAL A 192 5.85 4.93 16.08
C VAL A 192 6.58 4.77 14.74
N LEU A 193 7.41 5.75 14.39
CA LEU A 193 8.18 5.75 13.14
C LEU A 193 9.44 4.89 13.32
N GLN A 194 9.52 3.78 12.58
CA GLN A 194 10.67 2.87 12.58
C GLN A 194 11.01 2.46 11.15
N PRO A 195 11.85 3.24 10.46
CA PRO A 195 12.25 2.93 9.08
C PRO A 195 13.23 1.75 8.99
N ASP A 196 13.94 1.41 10.07
CA ASP A 196 14.77 0.20 10.11
C ASP A 196 13.88 -1.04 10.23
N VAL A 197 13.85 -1.83 9.16
CA VAL A 197 13.00 -3.03 9.01
C VAL A 197 13.68 -4.32 9.46
N LEU A 198 14.86 -4.24 10.08
CA LEU A 198 15.52 -5.42 10.66
C LEU A 198 14.62 -6.02 11.77
N PRO A 199 14.38 -7.33 11.78
CA PRO A 199 13.49 -7.96 12.75
C PRO A 199 13.81 -7.62 14.22
N GLY A 200 15.10 -7.60 14.58
CA GLY A 200 15.52 -7.25 15.93
C GLY A 200 15.21 -5.81 16.33
N ALA A 201 15.31 -4.85 15.39
CA ALA A 201 14.93 -3.46 15.62
C ALA A 201 13.41 -3.33 15.80
N LEU A 202 12.64 -3.97 14.92
CA LEU A 202 11.18 -3.98 15.00
C LEU A 202 10.68 -4.58 16.32
N LEU A 203 11.18 -5.75 16.72
CA LEU A 203 10.77 -6.40 17.98
C LEU A 203 11.11 -5.56 19.21
N ARG A 204 12.28 -4.91 19.22
CA ARG A 204 12.65 -3.98 20.29
C ARG A 204 11.68 -2.81 20.35
N THR A 205 11.42 -2.16 19.23
CA THR A 205 10.49 -1.03 19.13
C THR A 205 9.07 -1.42 19.53
N ILE A 206 8.57 -2.57 19.07
CA ILE A 206 7.25 -3.10 19.45
C ILE A 206 7.13 -3.18 20.97
N ARG A 207 8.13 -3.71 21.64
CA ARG A 207 8.14 -3.85 23.11
C ARG A 207 8.30 -2.51 23.81
N GLU A 208 9.29 -1.71 23.43
CA GLU A 208 9.66 -0.48 24.14
C GLU A 208 8.64 0.65 23.97
N ARG A 209 7.95 0.69 22.82
CA ARG A 209 6.90 1.68 22.52
C ARG A 209 5.48 1.13 22.69
N GLU A 210 5.35 -0.10 23.19
CA GLU A 210 4.06 -0.74 23.41
C GLU A 210 3.16 -0.69 22.17
N VAL A 211 3.73 -1.05 21.00
CA VAL A 211 3.02 -1.06 19.73
C VAL A 211 1.92 -2.10 19.76
N THR A 212 0.69 -1.71 19.40
CA THR A 212 -0.48 -2.61 19.43
C THR A 212 -0.98 -2.96 18.03
N PHE A 213 -0.65 -2.13 17.03
CA PHE A 213 -1.13 -2.28 15.65
C PHE A 213 0.04 -2.15 14.66
N PHE A 214 0.20 -3.15 13.79
CA PHE A 214 1.33 -3.21 12.87
C PHE A 214 0.89 -3.46 11.43
N PRO A 215 0.80 -2.40 10.59
CA PRO A 215 0.70 -2.53 9.14
C PRO A 215 2.05 -3.01 8.58
N ALA A 216 2.06 -4.16 7.91
CA ALA A 216 3.26 -4.79 7.38
C ALA A 216 3.08 -5.21 5.92
N VAL A 217 4.17 -5.62 5.30
CA VAL A 217 4.19 -6.27 3.98
C VAL A 217 4.61 -7.73 4.13
N PRO A 218 4.26 -8.63 3.19
CA PRO A 218 4.57 -10.06 3.29
C PRO A 218 6.04 -10.38 3.58
N ALA A 219 6.98 -9.60 3.02
CA ALA A 219 8.41 -9.79 3.28
C ALA A 219 8.79 -9.58 4.76
N LEU A 220 8.18 -8.58 5.42
CA LEU A 220 8.39 -8.33 6.86
C LEU A 220 7.73 -9.41 7.71
N ILE A 221 6.52 -9.85 7.35
CA ILE A 221 5.83 -10.95 8.02
C ILE A 221 6.69 -12.21 8.01
N ARG A 222 7.25 -12.56 6.84
CA ARG A 222 8.16 -13.70 6.72
C ARG A 222 9.41 -13.54 7.60
N ALA A 223 10.09 -12.40 7.51
CA ALA A 223 11.31 -12.14 8.28
C ALA A 223 11.06 -12.21 9.80
N LEU A 224 9.94 -11.66 10.26
CA LEU A 224 9.53 -11.71 11.66
C LEU A 224 9.07 -13.11 12.11
N GLY A 225 8.59 -13.94 11.21
CA GLY A 225 8.28 -15.34 11.47
C GLY A 225 9.52 -16.23 11.69
N GLN A 226 10.70 -15.79 11.25
CA GLN A 226 11.95 -16.53 11.35
C GLN A 226 12.77 -16.21 12.61
N VAL A 227 12.30 -15.30 13.46
CA VAL A 227 13.00 -14.89 14.68
C VAL A 227 12.20 -15.26 15.93
N SER A 228 12.91 -15.37 17.06
CA SER A 228 12.27 -15.66 18.34
C SER A 228 11.57 -14.42 18.89
N TRP A 229 10.31 -14.60 19.27
CA TRP A 229 9.50 -13.57 19.91
C TRP A 229 9.51 -13.71 21.43
N PRO A 230 9.37 -12.59 22.17
CA PRO A 230 9.14 -12.68 23.62
C PRO A 230 7.79 -13.34 23.90
N ALA A 231 7.71 -14.09 25.00
CA ALA A 231 6.48 -14.80 25.39
C ALA A 231 5.27 -13.86 25.60
N LYS A 232 5.52 -12.59 25.88
CA LYS A 232 4.50 -11.53 25.99
C LYS A 232 4.94 -10.32 25.20
N HIS A 233 4.02 -9.79 24.39
CA HIS A 233 4.21 -8.57 23.65
C HIS A 233 2.88 -7.81 23.52
N PRO A 234 2.91 -6.48 23.30
CA PRO A 234 1.70 -5.66 23.31
C PRO A 234 0.88 -5.72 22.02
N LEU A 235 1.44 -6.30 20.93
CA LEU A 235 0.74 -6.36 19.64
C LEU A 235 -0.62 -7.06 19.80
N ARG A 236 -1.64 -6.41 19.29
CA ARG A 236 -3.02 -6.88 19.21
C ARG A 236 -3.41 -7.29 17.79
N ARG A 237 -2.87 -6.58 16.79
CA ARG A 237 -3.22 -6.79 15.39
C ARG A 237 -2.04 -6.56 14.47
N VAL A 238 -1.89 -7.47 13.52
CA VAL A 238 -0.92 -7.37 12.43
C VAL A 238 -1.69 -7.52 11.13
N ILE A 239 -1.48 -6.59 10.21
CA ILE A 239 -2.12 -6.61 8.90
C ILE A 239 -1.07 -6.72 7.79
N SER A 240 -1.42 -7.38 6.71
CA SER A 240 -0.56 -7.54 5.54
C SER A 240 -1.27 -7.03 4.28
N ALA A 241 -0.58 -6.20 3.50
CA ALA A 241 -1.08 -5.68 2.23
C ALA A 241 0.04 -5.50 1.20
N SER A 242 -0.28 -4.89 0.07
CA SER A 242 0.59 -4.52 -1.05
C SER A 242 1.10 -5.68 -1.91
N ALA A 243 1.06 -6.91 -1.43
CA ALA A 243 1.39 -8.13 -2.18
C ALA A 243 0.64 -9.33 -1.57
N PRO A 244 0.50 -10.45 -2.31
CA PRO A 244 -0.06 -11.66 -1.76
C PRO A 244 0.77 -12.20 -0.59
N LEU A 245 0.10 -12.61 0.49
CA LEU A 245 0.71 -13.28 1.62
C LEU A 245 0.62 -14.80 1.43
N SER A 246 1.77 -15.49 1.43
CA SER A 246 1.76 -16.95 1.37
C SER A 246 1.30 -17.56 2.70
N LYS A 247 0.66 -18.74 2.62
CA LYS A 247 0.27 -19.49 3.83
C LYS A 247 1.48 -19.78 4.71
N GLU A 248 2.60 -20.17 4.11
CA GLU A 248 3.83 -20.48 4.84
C GLU A 248 4.33 -19.28 5.68
N ALA A 249 4.37 -18.07 5.09
CA ALA A 249 4.77 -16.86 5.80
C ALA A 249 3.78 -16.51 6.93
N ALA A 250 2.48 -16.66 6.68
CA ALA A 250 1.45 -16.43 7.69
C ALA A 250 1.58 -17.43 8.86
N ASP A 251 1.77 -18.71 8.57
CA ASP A 251 1.93 -19.76 9.57
C ASP A 251 3.23 -19.61 10.38
N LEU A 252 4.34 -19.27 9.71
CA LEU A 252 5.62 -18.99 10.39
C LEU A 252 5.46 -17.85 11.37
N PHE A 253 4.85 -16.75 10.95
CA PHE A 253 4.61 -15.61 11.82
C PHE A 253 3.69 -15.96 12.99
N ALA A 254 2.58 -16.65 12.72
CA ALA A 254 1.63 -17.04 13.77
C ALA A 254 2.27 -17.97 14.81
N ARG A 255 3.09 -18.93 14.39
CA ARG A 255 3.84 -19.81 15.33
C ARG A 255 4.85 -19.03 16.15
N ALA A 256 5.55 -18.08 15.56
CA ALA A 256 6.59 -17.31 16.24
C ALA A 256 6.02 -16.28 17.22
N SER A 257 4.97 -15.56 16.82
CA SER A 257 4.39 -14.44 17.57
C SER A 257 3.16 -14.81 18.42
N GLY A 258 2.49 -15.91 18.11
CA GLY A 258 1.18 -16.25 18.70
C GLY A 258 0.00 -15.45 18.13
N LEU A 259 0.21 -14.63 17.10
CA LEU A 259 -0.82 -13.80 16.47
C LEU A 259 -1.05 -14.19 15.01
N PRO A 260 -2.30 -14.25 14.55
CA PRO A 260 -2.58 -14.38 13.12
C PRO A 260 -2.31 -13.07 12.38
N VAL A 261 -2.09 -13.18 11.06
CA VAL A 261 -1.95 -12.03 10.16
C VAL A 261 -3.25 -11.81 9.40
N HIS A 262 -3.80 -10.61 9.48
CA HIS A 262 -5.00 -10.23 8.75
C HIS A 262 -4.61 -9.67 7.36
N GLN A 263 -5.24 -10.15 6.30
CA GLN A 263 -5.02 -9.60 4.97
C GLN A 263 -5.89 -8.37 4.74
N PHE A 264 -5.33 -7.38 4.07
CA PHE A 264 -5.97 -6.12 3.69
C PHE A 264 -5.74 -5.86 2.21
N LEU A 265 -6.82 -5.66 1.47
CA LEU A 265 -6.78 -5.23 0.09
C LEU A 265 -7.07 -3.74 0.00
N GLY A 266 -6.25 -3.04 -0.74
CA GLY A 266 -6.43 -1.65 -1.11
C GLY A 266 -5.74 -1.33 -2.42
N SER A 267 -6.14 -0.24 -3.05
CA SER A 267 -5.45 0.32 -4.20
C SER A 267 -5.11 1.79 -3.98
N THR A 268 -4.18 2.30 -4.77
CA THR A 268 -3.84 3.73 -4.72
C THR A 268 -5.06 4.61 -5.02
N GLU A 269 -5.95 4.15 -5.90
CA GLU A 269 -7.09 4.88 -6.41
C GLU A 269 -8.35 4.82 -5.52
N THR A 270 -8.39 3.88 -4.57
CA THR A 270 -9.58 3.64 -3.74
C THR A 270 -9.32 3.77 -2.23
N GLY A 271 -8.05 3.72 -1.80
CA GLY A 271 -7.74 3.42 -0.41
C GLY A 271 -8.09 1.96 -0.07
N GLY A 272 -8.66 1.73 1.11
CA GLY A 272 -9.05 0.39 1.57
C GLY A 272 -10.27 -0.16 0.83
N ILE A 273 -10.22 -1.44 0.46
CA ILE A 273 -11.27 -2.17 -0.27
C ILE A 273 -11.89 -3.26 0.61
N SER A 274 -11.07 -4.18 1.12
CA SER A 274 -11.54 -5.29 1.93
C SER A 274 -10.55 -5.65 3.04
N PHE A 275 -11.05 -6.32 4.07
CA PHE A 275 -10.27 -6.74 5.22
C PHE A 275 -10.68 -8.11 5.71
N GLU A 276 -9.70 -8.96 6.02
CA GLU A 276 -9.91 -10.30 6.54
C GLU A 276 -10.03 -10.29 8.06
N THR A 277 -11.23 -10.56 8.54
CA THR A 277 -11.53 -10.60 9.99
C THR A 277 -11.24 -11.95 10.64
N SER A 278 -11.23 -13.04 9.83
CA SER A 278 -11.02 -14.43 10.30
C SER A 278 -9.84 -15.05 9.55
N PRO A 279 -8.59 -14.72 9.95
CA PRO A 279 -7.40 -14.98 9.12
C PRO A 279 -6.89 -16.42 9.13
N ALA A 280 -7.49 -17.35 9.89
CA ALA A 280 -6.93 -18.69 10.10
C ALA A 280 -6.58 -19.43 8.79
N ASP A 281 -7.45 -19.37 7.77
CA ASP A 281 -7.25 -20.04 6.50
C ASP A 281 -7.17 -19.09 5.28
N ALA A 282 -7.27 -17.80 5.51
CA ALA A 282 -7.38 -16.80 4.43
C ALA A 282 -6.17 -16.81 3.48
N ALA A 283 -4.94 -16.97 3.98
CA ALA A 283 -3.75 -17.02 3.15
C ALA A 283 -3.71 -18.28 2.25
N ALA A 284 -4.21 -19.43 2.77
CA ALA A 284 -4.29 -20.68 1.99
C ALA A 284 -5.28 -20.56 0.82
N GLU A 285 -6.38 -19.85 1.04
CA GLU A 285 -7.45 -19.67 0.06
C GLU A 285 -7.20 -18.48 -0.90
N GLY A 286 -6.24 -17.61 -0.63
CA GLY A 286 -6.02 -16.35 -1.33
C GLY A 286 -7.13 -15.31 -1.05
N ALA A 287 -7.90 -15.48 0.02
CA ALA A 287 -8.95 -14.57 0.42
C ALA A 287 -8.36 -13.29 1.03
N VAL A 288 -8.96 -12.15 0.71
CA VAL A 288 -8.58 -10.83 1.22
C VAL A 288 -9.70 -10.21 2.07
N GLY A 289 -10.62 -11.06 2.53
CA GLY A 289 -11.66 -10.74 3.49
C GLY A 289 -12.92 -10.13 2.90
N PHE A 290 -13.63 -9.40 3.73
CA PHE A 290 -14.93 -8.82 3.42
C PHE A 290 -14.79 -7.36 3.00
N PRO A 291 -15.69 -6.85 2.15
CA PRO A 291 -15.73 -5.43 1.83
C PRO A 291 -15.73 -4.58 3.10
N LEU A 292 -14.92 -3.53 3.13
CA LEU A 292 -14.94 -2.59 4.24
C LEU A 292 -16.30 -1.86 4.35
N PRO A 293 -16.71 -1.42 5.54
CA PRO A 293 -17.93 -0.64 5.70
C PRO A 293 -17.90 0.60 4.78
N GLY A 294 -18.94 0.79 3.95
CA GLY A 294 -19.01 1.89 2.97
C GLY A 294 -18.40 1.58 1.61
N VAL A 295 -17.81 0.40 1.43
CA VAL A 295 -17.28 -0.07 0.15
C VAL A 295 -18.22 -1.11 -0.46
N ARG A 296 -18.65 -0.89 -1.71
CA ARG A 296 -19.39 -1.88 -2.52
C ARG A 296 -18.46 -2.40 -3.62
N ILE A 297 -18.35 -3.72 -3.71
CA ILE A 297 -17.58 -4.40 -4.74
C ILE A 297 -18.55 -5.01 -5.75
N GLU A 298 -18.29 -4.77 -7.02
CA GLU A 298 -18.98 -5.38 -8.15
C GLU A 298 -17.98 -6.20 -8.95
N LEU A 299 -18.38 -7.41 -9.34
CA LEU A 299 -17.60 -8.25 -10.25
C LEU A 299 -18.19 -8.09 -11.65
N ALA A 300 -17.46 -7.44 -12.53
CA ALA A 300 -17.84 -7.18 -13.90
C ALA A 300 -17.36 -8.30 -14.84
N ASP A 301 -17.50 -8.11 -16.14
CA ASP A 301 -17.15 -9.07 -17.18
C ASP A 301 -15.78 -9.73 -16.94
N GLY A 302 -15.77 -11.06 -16.79
CA GLY A 302 -14.58 -11.83 -16.52
C GLY A 302 -14.03 -11.68 -15.08
N ASP A 303 -14.89 -11.45 -14.12
CA ASP A 303 -14.58 -11.33 -12.68
C ASP A 303 -13.74 -10.11 -12.30
N LEU A 304 -13.78 -9.05 -13.11
CA LEU A 304 -13.07 -7.81 -12.85
C LEU A 304 -13.65 -7.07 -11.64
N VAL A 305 -12.78 -6.69 -10.72
CA VAL A 305 -13.15 -5.96 -9.51
C VAL A 305 -13.39 -4.49 -9.82
N ARG A 306 -14.62 -4.04 -9.63
CA ARG A 306 -15.04 -2.64 -9.63
C ARG A 306 -15.39 -2.22 -8.21
N VAL A 307 -14.82 -1.12 -7.77
CA VAL A 307 -14.99 -0.56 -6.42
C VAL A 307 -15.81 0.71 -6.48
N HIS A 308 -16.95 0.71 -5.81
CA HIS A 308 -17.80 1.86 -5.60
C HIS A 308 -17.63 2.34 -4.16
N SER A 309 -17.11 3.55 -3.98
CA SER A 309 -16.86 4.14 -2.67
C SER A 309 -16.75 5.65 -2.80
N LYS A 310 -17.18 6.37 -1.77
CA LYS A 310 -16.92 7.81 -1.64
C LYS A 310 -15.45 8.12 -1.39
N ALA A 311 -14.67 7.13 -0.96
CA ALA A 311 -13.22 7.23 -0.79
C ALA A 311 -12.43 7.14 -2.10
N ASN A 312 -13.08 6.86 -3.23
CA ASN A 312 -12.42 6.76 -4.53
C ASN A 312 -11.83 8.11 -4.97
N ARG A 313 -10.73 8.03 -5.73
CA ARG A 313 -10.21 9.20 -6.44
C ARG A 313 -11.30 9.85 -7.28
N PHE A 314 -11.27 11.17 -7.39
CA PHE A 314 -12.20 11.92 -8.25
C PHE A 314 -11.58 12.33 -9.59
N ALA A 315 -10.24 12.32 -9.71
CA ALA A 315 -9.52 12.64 -10.94
C ALA A 315 -8.20 11.85 -11.05
N ILE A 316 -7.60 11.85 -12.24
CA ILE A 316 -6.31 11.21 -12.56
C ILE A 316 -5.44 12.19 -13.34
N LEU A 317 -4.15 12.22 -13.01
CA LEU A 317 -3.11 12.97 -13.72
C LEU A 317 -2.13 12.03 -14.46
N PRO A 318 -1.72 12.31 -15.68
CA PRO A 318 -2.31 13.31 -16.59
C PRO A 318 -3.81 13.04 -16.78
N GLU A 319 -4.58 14.10 -17.08
CA GLU A 319 -6.04 14.05 -17.14
C GLU A 319 -6.57 12.89 -17.96
N GLN A 320 -7.46 12.11 -17.39
CA GLN A 320 -8.15 10.97 -17.99
C GLN A 320 -9.60 10.94 -17.53
N PRO A 321 -10.52 10.44 -18.38
CA PRO A 321 -11.90 10.21 -17.97
C PRO A 321 -11.96 9.32 -16.73
N VAL A 322 -12.75 9.72 -15.75
CA VAL A 322 -13.02 8.94 -14.54
C VAL A 322 -14.49 8.52 -14.53
N ARG A 323 -14.76 7.35 -13.91
CA ARG A 323 -16.09 6.83 -13.66
C ARG A 323 -16.40 6.96 -12.18
N ASP A 324 -17.65 6.78 -11.81
CA ASP A 324 -18.15 6.70 -10.44
C ASP A 324 -17.65 5.47 -9.67
N TYR A 325 -16.95 4.56 -10.37
CA TYR A 325 -16.25 3.42 -9.82
C TYR A 325 -14.77 3.41 -10.23
N VAL A 326 -13.97 2.63 -9.50
CA VAL A 326 -12.60 2.29 -9.87
C VAL A 326 -12.52 0.83 -10.27
N GLU A 327 -12.05 0.54 -11.46
CA GLU A 327 -11.67 -0.80 -11.87
C GLU A 327 -10.21 -1.05 -11.47
N THR A 328 -9.99 -1.98 -10.52
CA THR A 328 -8.65 -2.18 -9.93
C THR A 328 -7.70 -2.93 -10.84
N GLY A 329 -8.23 -3.57 -11.87
CA GLY A 329 -7.50 -4.50 -12.72
C GLY A 329 -7.24 -5.85 -12.05
N ASP A 330 -7.78 -6.10 -10.86
CA ASP A 330 -7.77 -7.40 -10.23
C ASP A 330 -8.99 -8.21 -10.66
N ARG A 331 -8.83 -9.53 -10.76
CA ARG A 331 -9.90 -10.50 -10.91
C ARG A 331 -10.17 -11.18 -9.58
N ALA A 332 -11.44 -11.38 -9.24
CA ALA A 332 -11.82 -11.97 -7.97
C ALA A 332 -13.13 -12.77 -8.10
N MET A 333 -13.42 -13.51 -7.05
CA MET A 333 -14.74 -14.14 -6.81
C MET A 333 -15.15 -13.92 -5.36
N PHE A 334 -16.44 -14.00 -5.09
CA PHE A 334 -16.93 -14.12 -3.71
C PHE A 334 -17.07 -15.59 -3.32
N THR A 335 -16.65 -15.94 -2.13
CA THR A 335 -16.99 -17.23 -1.52
C THR A 335 -18.48 -17.25 -1.11
N PRO A 336 -19.07 -18.43 -0.82
CA PRO A 336 -20.45 -18.50 -0.34
C PRO A 336 -20.72 -17.65 0.91
N GLU A 337 -19.72 -17.43 1.75
CA GLU A 337 -19.78 -16.60 2.96
C GLU A 337 -19.63 -15.09 2.69
N GLY A 338 -19.43 -14.70 1.41
CA GLY A 338 -19.26 -13.30 1.00
C GLY A 338 -17.82 -12.75 1.15
N ARG A 339 -16.84 -13.62 1.35
CA ARG A 339 -15.41 -13.26 1.40
C ARG A 339 -14.87 -13.05 -0.02
N LEU A 340 -14.14 -11.97 -0.25
CA LEU A 340 -13.48 -11.71 -1.53
C LEU A 340 -12.21 -12.55 -1.64
N ARG A 341 -12.07 -13.25 -2.77
CA ARG A 341 -10.90 -14.06 -3.12
C ARG A 341 -10.32 -13.57 -4.43
N LEU A 342 -9.05 -13.16 -4.43
CA LEU A 342 -8.35 -12.72 -5.63
C LEU A 342 -7.95 -13.93 -6.49
N LEU A 343 -8.18 -13.81 -7.79
CA LEU A 343 -7.84 -14.80 -8.82
C LEU A 343 -6.58 -14.40 -9.61
N GLY A 344 -6.17 -13.11 -9.53
CA GLY A 344 -5.04 -12.57 -10.26
C GLY A 344 -5.32 -11.19 -10.82
N ARG A 345 -4.51 -10.74 -11.81
CA ARG A 345 -4.68 -9.44 -12.47
C ARG A 345 -5.05 -9.60 -13.94
N ALA A 346 -6.06 -8.87 -14.38
CA ALA A 346 -6.55 -8.89 -15.77
C ALA A 346 -5.52 -8.39 -16.79
N THR A 347 -4.62 -7.50 -16.37
CA THR A 347 -3.55 -6.95 -17.22
C THR A 347 -2.34 -7.87 -17.36
N LEU A 348 -2.29 -8.95 -16.60
CA LEU A 348 -1.23 -9.95 -16.66
C LEU A 348 -1.63 -11.09 -17.60
N THR A 349 -1.81 -10.79 -18.88
CA THR A 349 -2.11 -11.80 -19.89
C THR A 349 -1.03 -11.81 -20.97
N ALA A 350 -0.68 -13.02 -21.45
CA ALA A 350 0.11 -13.22 -22.65
C ALA A 350 -0.80 -13.67 -23.80
N ASN A 351 -0.56 -13.16 -24.99
CA ASN A 351 -1.24 -13.66 -26.20
C ASN A 351 -0.31 -14.69 -26.89
N ILE A 352 -0.62 -15.96 -26.73
CA ILE A 352 0.15 -17.06 -27.33
C ILE A 352 -0.64 -17.63 -28.51
N ALA A 353 -0.21 -17.36 -29.72
CA ALA A 353 -0.86 -17.82 -30.95
C ALA A 353 -2.39 -17.49 -31.01
N GLY A 354 -2.76 -16.27 -30.59
CA GLY A 354 -4.16 -15.81 -30.55
C GLY A 354 -4.94 -16.16 -29.29
N LEU A 355 -4.37 -16.96 -28.38
CA LEU A 355 -5.01 -17.36 -27.13
C LEU A 355 -4.46 -16.52 -25.95
N LYS A 356 -5.35 -15.96 -25.14
CA LYS A 356 -4.98 -15.24 -23.91
C LYS A 356 -4.69 -16.22 -22.79
N VAL A 357 -3.47 -16.18 -22.24
CA VAL A 357 -3.05 -16.93 -21.05
C VAL A 357 -2.94 -15.97 -19.87
N ASP A 358 -3.58 -16.31 -18.77
CA ASP A 358 -3.55 -15.52 -17.52
C ASP A 358 -2.25 -15.81 -16.75
N LEU A 359 -1.33 -14.85 -16.78
CA LEU A 359 -0.05 -14.95 -16.06
C LEU A 359 -0.23 -14.82 -14.54
N GLY A 360 -1.28 -14.12 -14.10
CA GLY A 360 -1.59 -14.01 -12.67
C GLY A 360 -2.08 -15.33 -12.07
N ALA A 361 -2.85 -16.10 -12.85
CA ALA A 361 -3.24 -17.47 -12.48
C ALA A 361 -2.03 -18.38 -12.36
N LEU A 362 -1.08 -18.26 -13.29
CA LEU A 362 0.18 -19.02 -13.25
C LEU A 362 1.06 -18.64 -12.05
N ASP A 363 1.14 -17.35 -11.72
CA ASP A 363 1.81 -16.91 -10.49
C ASP A 363 1.18 -17.54 -9.25
N SER A 364 -0.15 -17.51 -9.19
CA SER A 364 -0.91 -18.06 -8.05
C SER A 364 -0.72 -19.57 -7.93
N PHE A 365 -0.68 -20.27 -9.05
CA PHE A 365 -0.37 -21.70 -9.09
C PHE A 365 0.98 -22.02 -8.43
N PHE A 366 2.04 -21.31 -8.83
CA PHE A 366 3.36 -21.54 -8.24
C PHE A 366 3.42 -21.18 -6.77
N ARG A 367 2.84 -20.02 -6.37
CA ARG A 367 2.80 -19.61 -4.95
C ARG A 367 2.02 -20.57 -4.06
N GLY A 368 1.07 -21.32 -4.64
CA GLY A 368 0.33 -22.36 -3.94
C GLY A 368 1.10 -23.66 -3.71
N LEU A 369 2.28 -23.82 -4.30
CA LEU A 369 3.12 -24.99 -4.10
C LEU A 369 3.92 -24.88 -2.78
N PRO A 370 3.92 -25.91 -1.93
CA PRO A 370 4.73 -25.90 -0.71
C PRO A 370 6.21 -25.68 -1.03
N GLY A 371 6.89 -24.80 -0.30
CA GLY A 371 8.31 -24.48 -0.50
C GLY A 371 8.60 -23.52 -1.66
N VAL A 372 7.59 -22.88 -2.24
CA VAL A 372 7.73 -21.75 -3.14
C VAL A 372 7.46 -20.46 -2.37
N ASP A 373 8.44 -19.56 -2.42
CA ASP A 373 8.40 -18.29 -1.70
C ASP A 373 7.63 -17.21 -2.46
N ASP A 374 7.88 -17.07 -3.77
CA ASP A 374 7.17 -16.15 -4.66
C ASP A 374 7.33 -16.63 -6.12
N ALA A 375 6.50 -16.08 -7.02
CA ALA A 375 6.59 -16.40 -8.44
C ALA A 375 6.10 -15.22 -9.30
N ALA A 376 6.67 -15.11 -10.51
CA ALA A 376 6.27 -14.16 -11.51
C ALA A 376 6.37 -14.75 -12.91
N ALA A 377 5.27 -14.88 -13.60
CA ALA A 377 5.24 -15.18 -15.02
C ALA A 377 5.33 -13.88 -15.83
N VAL A 378 6.16 -13.89 -16.88
CA VAL A 378 6.30 -12.74 -17.78
C VAL A 378 6.12 -13.18 -19.24
N PRO A 379 5.46 -12.35 -20.06
CA PRO A 379 5.40 -12.59 -21.50
C PRO A 379 6.74 -12.16 -22.11
N VAL A 380 7.24 -12.95 -23.02
CA VAL A 380 8.42 -12.65 -23.83
C VAL A 380 8.01 -12.72 -25.29
N GLU A 381 8.40 -11.75 -26.10
CA GLU A 381 8.13 -11.73 -27.53
C GLU A 381 8.65 -13.02 -28.21
N ASP A 382 7.85 -13.60 -29.09
CA ASP A 382 8.13 -14.79 -29.88
C ASP A 382 7.62 -14.56 -31.30
N ASP A 383 8.51 -14.55 -32.27
CA ASP A 383 8.20 -14.23 -33.68
C ASP A 383 7.16 -15.15 -34.30
N ALA A 384 7.07 -16.40 -33.84
CA ALA A 384 6.15 -17.40 -34.38
C ALA A 384 4.78 -17.40 -33.70
N ARG A 385 4.71 -17.00 -32.40
CA ARG A 385 3.51 -17.17 -31.56
C ARG A 385 3.01 -15.88 -30.90
N GLY A 386 3.63 -14.75 -31.22
CA GLY A 386 3.38 -13.46 -30.58
C GLY A 386 4.06 -13.37 -29.20
N HIS A 387 3.74 -14.29 -28.28
CA HIS A 387 4.43 -14.38 -26.98
C HIS A 387 4.71 -15.83 -26.60
N ARG A 388 5.76 -16.02 -25.79
CA ARG A 388 5.99 -17.20 -24.96
C ARG A 388 5.99 -16.76 -23.49
N VAL A 389 5.71 -17.68 -22.59
CA VAL A 389 5.69 -17.40 -21.15
C VAL A 389 6.92 -17.97 -20.49
N VAL A 390 7.65 -17.13 -19.75
CA VAL A 390 8.73 -17.53 -18.85
C VAL A 390 8.27 -17.34 -17.41
N ALA A 391 8.31 -18.40 -16.61
CA ALA A 391 7.97 -18.33 -15.19
C ALA A 391 9.26 -18.27 -14.35
N TYR A 392 9.36 -17.25 -13.49
CA TYR A 392 10.41 -17.13 -12.49
C TYR A 392 9.84 -17.55 -11.14
N VAL A 393 10.52 -18.48 -10.47
CA VAL A 393 10.05 -19.06 -9.21
C VAL A 393 11.12 -18.92 -8.14
N GLU A 394 10.77 -18.21 -7.07
CA GLU A 394 11.62 -18.05 -5.89
C GLU A 394 11.43 -19.27 -4.99
N THR A 395 12.43 -20.14 -4.96
CA THR A 395 12.41 -21.37 -4.17
C THR A 395 13.80 -21.96 -4.02
N THR A 396 14.04 -22.60 -2.88
CA THR A 396 15.20 -23.47 -2.65
C THR A 396 14.80 -24.94 -2.52
N ALA A 397 13.50 -25.24 -2.52
CA ALA A 397 12.95 -26.57 -2.30
C ALA A 397 12.67 -27.36 -3.58
N HIS A 398 12.59 -26.69 -4.74
CA HIS A 398 12.20 -27.31 -6.00
C HIS A 398 13.24 -27.09 -7.09
N THR A 399 13.45 -28.12 -7.93
CA THR A 399 14.19 -27.98 -9.18
C THR A 399 13.26 -27.54 -10.32
N ARG A 400 13.83 -26.98 -11.38
CA ARG A 400 13.13 -26.61 -12.61
C ARG A 400 12.31 -27.76 -13.19
N GLU A 401 12.93 -28.96 -13.23
CA GLU A 401 12.33 -30.19 -13.80
C GLU A 401 11.09 -30.59 -12.98
N ARG A 402 11.18 -30.52 -11.65
CA ARG A 402 10.04 -30.82 -10.76
C ARG A 402 8.89 -29.86 -10.94
N LEU A 403 9.18 -28.57 -11.01
CA LEU A 403 8.16 -27.54 -11.25
C LEU A 403 7.50 -27.72 -12.62
N MET A 404 8.28 -28.01 -13.66
CA MET A 404 7.75 -28.27 -15.01
C MET A 404 6.85 -29.51 -15.03
N ALA A 405 7.21 -30.58 -14.32
CA ALA A 405 6.39 -31.78 -14.18
C ALA A 405 5.04 -31.45 -13.51
N LEU A 406 5.04 -30.68 -12.43
CA LEU A 406 3.83 -30.22 -11.74
C LEU A 406 2.93 -29.34 -12.64
N CYS A 407 3.52 -28.47 -13.46
CA CYS A 407 2.76 -27.71 -14.45
C CYS A 407 2.04 -28.62 -15.43
N ARG A 408 2.75 -29.61 -16.00
CA ARG A 408 2.17 -30.55 -16.97
C ARG A 408 1.08 -31.45 -16.36
N GLU A 409 1.20 -31.76 -15.08
CA GLU A 409 0.23 -32.58 -14.34
C GLU A 409 -1.06 -31.83 -14.03
N ARG A 410 -0.97 -30.51 -13.72
CA ARG A 410 -2.05 -29.76 -13.09
C ARG A 410 -2.61 -28.60 -13.91
N LEU A 411 -1.91 -28.18 -14.96
CA LEU A 411 -2.34 -27.09 -15.83
C LEU A 411 -2.72 -27.62 -17.21
N SER A 412 -3.57 -26.88 -17.90
CA SER A 412 -3.85 -27.17 -19.32
C SER A 412 -2.58 -26.94 -20.15
N ALA A 413 -2.41 -27.63 -21.26
CA ALA A 413 -1.22 -27.56 -22.10
C ALA A 413 -0.85 -26.13 -22.54
N ARG A 414 -1.84 -25.24 -22.65
CA ARG A 414 -1.65 -23.83 -23.02
C ARG A 414 -1.15 -22.94 -21.88
N GLU A 415 -1.37 -23.35 -20.63
CA GLU A 415 -0.96 -22.61 -19.43
C GLU A 415 0.42 -23.03 -18.95
N VAL A 416 0.96 -24.14 -19.45
CA VAL A 416 2.31 -24.58 -19.13
C VAL A 416 3.30 -23.56 -19.69
N PRO A 417 4.18 -22.97 -18.84
CA PRO A 417 5.17 -22.00 -19.31
C PRO A 417 6.18 -22.69 -20.24
N SER A 418 6.68 -21.95 -21.21
CA SER A 418 7.73 -22.46 -22.12
C SER A 418 9.07 -22.66 -21.41
N GLU A 419 9.30 -21.92 -20.35
CA GLU A 419 10.53 -21.96 -19.56
C GLU A 419 10.22 -21.65 -18.09
N ILE A 420 10.92 -22.33 -17.17
CA ILE A 420 10.92 -22.01 -15.75
C ILE A 420 12.36 -21.67 -15.33
N ARG A 421 12.53 -20.55 -14.63
CA ARG A 421 13.79 -20.12 -14.04
C ARG A 421 13.65 -20.10 -12.53
N VAL A 422 14.39 -20.96 -11.85
CA VAL A 422 14.44 -21.00 -10.39
C VAL A 422 15.47 -19.98 -9.91
N MET A 423 15.06 -19.17 -8.94
CA MET A 423 15.90 -18.13 -8.33
C MET A 423 15.85 -18.23 -6.82
N ALA A 424 16.95 -17.91 -6.15
CA ALA A 424 16.98 -17.81 -4.70
C ALA A 424 16.17 -16.58 -4.20
N ARG A 425 16.11 -15.53 -5.02
CA ARG A 425 15.32 -14.33 -4.74
C ARG A 425 14.92 -13.63 -6.03
N LEU A 426 13.66 -13.25 -6.13
CA LEU A 426 13.15 -12.46 -7.25
C LEU A 426 13.49 -10.96 -7.08
N PRO A 427 13.79 -10.25 -8.19
CA PRO A 427 14.04 -8.82 -8.14
C PRO A 427 12.79 -8.06 -7.69
N ARG A 428 13.02 -7.05 -6.86
CA ARG A 428 11.98 -6.16 -6.35
C ARG A 428 12.39 -4.71 -6.58
N ASN A 429 11.41 -3.87 -6.89
CA ASN A 429 11.62 -2.43 -7.00
C ASN A 429 11.84 -1.79 -5.61
N ALA A 430 12.15 -0.50 -5.58
CA ALA A 430 12.35 0.27 -4.34
C ALA A 430 11.14 0.22 -3.37
N ARG A 431 9.95 -0.13 -3.88
CA ARG A 431 8.70 -0.29 -3.11
C ARG A 431 8.48 -1.72 -2.60
N GLY A 432 9.45 -2.61 -2.74
CA GLY A 432 9.36 -4.01 -2.33
C GLY A 432 8.45 -4.89 -3.19
N LYS A 433 7.87 -4.35 -4.29
CA LYS A 433 7.04 -5.11 -5.24
C LYS A 433 7.92 -5.82 -6.26
N LEU A 434 7.47 -6.98 -6.77
CA LEU A 434 8.13 -7.72 -7.85
C LEU A 434 8.41 -6.79 -9.05
N ASP A 435 9.66 -6.77 -9.50
CA ASP A 435 10.09 -6.03 -10.69
C ASP A 435 9.99 -6.91 -11.93
N ARG A 436 8.77 -6.98 -12.51
CA ARG A 436 8.53 -7.76 -13.72
C ARG A 436 9.25 -7.20 -14.95
N ALA A 437 9.55 -5.91 -14.99
CA ALA A 437 10.29 -5.31 -16.10
C ALA A 437 11.73 -5.82 -16.12
N ALA A 438 12.38 -5.88 -14.96
CA ALA A 438 13.70 -6.48 -14.82
C ALA A 438 13.70 -7.97 -15.22
N LEU A 439 12.67 -8.73 -14.81
CA LEU A 439 12.52 -10.15 -15.18
C LEU A 439 12.30 -10.33 -16.70
N ALA A 440 11.44 -9.52 -17.32
CA ALA A 440 11.20 -9.57 -18.75
C ALA A 440 12.46 -9.20 -19.57
N GLY A 441 13.24 -8.22 -19.08
CA GLY A 441 14.53 -7.86 -19.68
C GLY A 441 15.56 -8.99 -19.64
N SER A 442 15.56 -9.79 -18.57
CA SER A 442 16.46 -10.96 -18.42
C SER A 442 16.01 -12.21 -19.19
N ALA A 443 14.81 -12.21 -19.75
CA ALA A 443 14.23 -13.33 -20.49
C ALA A 443 14.50 -13.29 -22.00
N ARG A 444 15.07 -12.18 -22.49
CA ARG A 444 15.46 -11.97 -23.90
C ARG A 444 16.74 -12.69 -24.27
#